data_4ffc5dcfe10b4bee4c586a470cefa938
#
_entry.id   4ffc5dcfe10b4bee4c586a470cefa938
#
_cell.length_a   1.000
_cell.length_b   1.000
_cell.length_c   1.000
_cell.angle_alpha   90.00
_cell.angle_beta   90.00
_cell.angle_gamma   90.00
#
_symmetry.space_group_name_H-M   'P 1'
#
loop_
_entity.id
_entity.type
_entity.pdbx_description
1 polymer ?
#
loop_
_entity_poly.entity_id
_entity_poly.type
_entity_poly.pdbx_seq_one_letter_code
_entity_poly.pdbx_strand_id
1 'polypeptide(L)'
;MKFHLAINLERMNPDTDMTAVRDHTLEMVKMAEAGGFDVVWAAEHHALEMTIAPNPFQILTWWGEHTSHIRLGVGVVNAAYWHPINLAGEAAFLDLTSSGRLEFGVGSGAYQREFDRMKPGLDQRDSWRYMQESLPVVQKLWEGDYA
;
A
#
# COMPACT_ATOMS: atom_id res chain seq x y z
N MET A 1 -1.83 -4.73 24.03
CA MET A 1 -0.74 -4.38 23.07
C MET A 1 -1.23 -4.77 21.70
N LYS A 2 -0.95 -4.00 20.65
CA LYS A 2 -1.29 -4.37 19.26
C LYS A 2 -0.04 -4.82 18.53
N PHE A 3 -0.16 -5.90 17.75
CA PHE A 3 0.94 -6.44 16.96
C PHE A 3 0.66 -6.28 15.48
N HIS A 4 1.62 -5.78 14.74
CA HIS A 4 1.51 -5.54 13.31
C HIS A 4 2.64 -6.26 12.59
N LEU A 5 2.38 -6.73 11.38
CA LEU A 5 3.36 -7.34 10.50
C LEU A 5 3.48 -6.49 9.21
N ALA A 6 4.66 -6.01 8.89
CA ALA A 6 4.95 -5.37 7.61
C ALA A 6 5.63 -6.39 6.68
N ILE A 7 5.11 -6.53 5.48
CA ILE A 7 5.60 -7.47 4.48
C ILE A 7 5.95 -6.71 3.20
N ASN A 8 7.20 -6.85 2.75
CA ASN A 8 7.62 -6.46 1.41
C ASN A 8 7.78 -7.72 0.55
N LEU A 9 7.40 -7.63 -0.72
CA LEU A 9 7.61 -8.71 -1.68
C LEU A 9 8.98 -8.50 -2.34
N GLU A 10 10.05 -8.76 -1.59
CA GLU A 10 11.41 -8.45 -2.00
C GLU A 10 11.97 -9.49 -2.98
N ARG A 11 12.57 -8.98 -4.05
CA ARG A 11 13.37 -9.78 -4.97
C ARG A 11 14.84 -9.62 -4.63
N MET A 12 15.36 -10.51 -3.80
CA MET A 12 16.72 -10.42 -3.28
C MET A 12 17.80 -10.77 -4.31
N ASN A 13 17.45 -11.57 -5.32
CA ASN A 13 18.36 -11.85 -6.44
C ASN A 13 17.57 -12.09 -7.74
N PRO A 14 18.22 -12.00 -8.93
CA PRO A 14 17.56 -12.16 -10.21
C PRO A 14 16.89 -13.53 -10.44
N ASP A 15 17.39 -14.57 -9.80
CA ASP A 15 16.90 -15.94 -9.95
C ASP A 15 15.78 -16.29 -8.95
N THR A 16 15.34 -15.33 -8.13
CA THR A 16 14.27 -15.54 -7.17
C THR A 16 12.98 -15.93 -7.90
N ASP A 17 12.40 -17.06 -7.54
CA ASP A 17 11.07 -17.46 -8.00
C ASP A 17 9.99 -16.54 -7.39
N MET A 18 9.44 -15.69 -8.22
CA MET A 18 8.43 -14.70 -7.79
C MET A 18 7.11 -15.35 -7.38
N THR A 19 6.78 -16.53 -7.93
CA THR A 19 5.62 -17.31 -7.49
C THR A 19 5.81 -17.78 -6.06
N ALA A 20 6.99 -18.29 -5.73
CA ALA A 20 7.31 -18.70 -4.38
C ALA A 20 7.31 -17.53 -3.40
N VAL A 21 7.81 -16.34 -3.79
CA VAL A 21 7.74 -15.12 -2.96
C VAL A 21 6.27 -14.76 -2.68
N ARG A 22 5.44 -14.72 -3.71
CA ARG A 22 3.99 -14.47 -3.56
C ARG A 22 3.35 -15.44 -2.56
N ASP A 23 3.53 -16.72 -2.76
CA ASP A 23 2.89 -17.75 -1.94
C ASP A 23 3.39 -17.72 -0.49
N HIS A 24 4.68 -17.50 -0.30
CA HIS A 24 5.28 -17.34 1.03
C HIS A 24 4.70 -16.13 1.79
N THR A 25 4.51 -14.98 1.11
CA THR A 25 3.89 -13.82 1.76
C THR A 25 2.46 -14.09 2.20
N LEU A 26 1.68 -14.83 1.40
CA LEU A 26 0.33 -15.24 1.80
C LEU A 26 0.35 -16.14 3.03
N GLU A 27 1.26 -17.11 3.09
CA GLU A 27 1.40 -17.95 4.28
C GLU A 27 1.77 -17.14 5.53
N MET A 28 2.67 -16.15 5.40
CA MET A 28 3.00 -15.24 6.50
C MET A 28 1.77 -14.46 6.98
N VAL A 29 0.92 -13.97 6.07
CA VAL A 29 -0.32 -13.25 6.41
C VAL A 29 -1.29 -14.17 7.17
N LYS A 30 -1.51 -15.38 6.68
CA LYS A 30 -2.35 -16.38 7.36
C LYS A 30 -1.82 -16.75 8.76
N MET A 31 -0.51 -16.91 8.88
CA MET A 31 0.13 -17.15 10.18
C MET A 31 -0.03 -15.97 11.12
N ALA A 32 0.08 -14.74 10.63
CA ALA A 32 -0.14 -13.53 11.42
C ALA A 32 -1.59 -13.45 11.92
N GLU A 33 -2.57 -13.72 11.05
CA GLU A 33 -3.98 -13.76 11.44
C GLU A 33 -4.24 -14.82 12.50
N ALA A 34 -3.75 -16.03 12.29
CA ALA A 34 -3.89 -17.13 13.26
C ALA A 34 -3.16 -16.87 14.59
N GLY A 35 -2.05 -16.10 14.54
CA GLY A 35 -1.27 -15.67 15.69
C GLY A 35 -1.84 -14.46 16.43
N GLY A 36 -2.97 -13.89 15.97
CA GLY A 36 -3.64 -12.76 16.61
C GLY A 36 -2.98 -11.41 16.38
N PHE A 37 -2.30 -11.22 15.24
CA PHE A 37 -1.84 -9.92 14.81
C PHE A 37 -3.03 -9.05 14.40
N ASP A 38 -2.95 -7.75 14.70
CA ASP A 38 -4.02 -6.80 14.42
C ASP A 38 -4.04 -6.33 12.97
N VAL A 39 -2.86 -6.09 12.38
CA VAL A 39 -2.72 -5.51 11.04
C VAL A 39 -1.56 -6.15 10.28
N VAL A 40 -1.77 -6.42 8.99
CA VAL A 40 -0.70 -6.68 8.03
C VAL A 40 -0.55 -5.48 7.10
N TRP A 41 0.69 -5.04 6.84
CA TRP A 41 1.01 -3.87 6.04
C TRP A 41 1.73 -4.24 4.75
N ALA A 42 1.31 -3.62 3.65
CA ALA A 42 2.02 -3.62 2.38
C ALA A 42 2.50 -2.21 2.04
N ALA A 43 3.72 -2.09 1.52
CA ALA A 43 4.29 -0.83 1.08
C ALA A 43 4.12 -0.61 -0.43
N GLU A 44 4.24 0.64 -0.87
CA GLU A 44 4.33 1.02 -2.27
C GLU A 44 5.76 1.40 -2.63
N HIS A 45 6.34 0.68 -3.61
CA HIS A 45 7.63 1.01 -4.20
C HIS A 45 7.62 0.76 -5.71
N HIS A 46 8.30 1.62 -6.46
CA HIS A 46 8.34 1.55 -7.92
C HIS A 46 9.77 1.40 -8.44
N ALA A 47 9.96 0.44 -9.33
CA ALA A 47 11.25 0.17 -9.96
C ALA A 47 12.41 -0.03 -8.96
N LEU A 48 12.09 -0.60 -7.80
CA LEU A 48 13.04 -1.06 -6.77
C LEU A 48 12.79 -2.53 -6.47
N GLU A 49 13.85 -3.21 -6.06
CA GLU A 49 13.79 -4.63 -5.69
C GLU A 49 13.12 -4.87 -4.32
N MET A 50 12.82 -3.79 -3.59
CA MET A 50 12.20 -3.84 -2.26
C MET A 50 10.76 -4.34 -2.27
N THR A 51 10.06 -4.16 -3.40
CA THR A 51 8.75 -4.78 -3.62
C THR A 51 8.47 -4.96 -5.10
N ILE A 52 7.86 -6.08 -5.44
CA ILE A 52 7.37 -6.38 -6.78
C ILE A 52 5.88 -6.07 -6.94
N ALA A 53 5.22 -5.63 -5.88
CA ALA A 53 3.82 -5.21 -5.88
C ALA A 53 3.76 -3.67 -5.84
N PRO A 54 3.79 -2.97 -6.99
CA PRO A 54 3.84 -1.52 -7.02
C PRO A 54 2.53 -0.85 -6.60
N ASN A 55 1.42 -1.58 -6.62
CA ASN A 55 0.13 -1.13 -6.11
C ASN A 55 -0.21 -1.93 -4.84
N PRO A 56 -0.12 -1.31 -3.65
CA PRO A 56 -0.38 -2.01 -2.40
C PRO A 56 -1.84 -2.45 -2.25
N PHE A 57 -2.81 -1.77 -2.89
CA PHE A 57 -4.22 -2.17 -2.84
C PHE A 57 -4.45 -3.52 -3.51
N GLN A 58 -3.75 -3.83 -4.60
CA GLN A 58 -3.90 -5.12 -5.29
C GLN A 58 -3.44 -6.29 -4.41
N ILE A 59 -2.28 -6.18 -3.77
CA ILE A 59 -1.78 -7.26 -2.91
C ILE A 59 -2.62 -7.40 -1.65
N LEU A 60 -3.07 -6.29 -1.07
CA LEU A 60 -3.95 -6.29 0.09
C LEU A 60 -5.33 -6.87 -0.22
N THR A 61 -5.88 -6.62 -1.41
CA THR A 61 -7.12 -7.26 -1.88
C THR A 61 -6.94 -8.78 -1.93
N TRP A 62 -5.84 -9.23 -2.49
CA TRP A 62 -5.55 -10.66 -2.56
C TRP A 62 -5.35 -11.29 -1.19
N TRP A 63 -4.63 -10.64 -0.27
CA TRP A 63 -4.52 -11.12 1.12
C TRP A 63 -5.86 -11.08 1.84
N GLY A 64 -6.66 -10.05 1.58
CA GLY A 64 -7.98 -9.86 2.15
C GLY A 64 -8.97 -10.97 1.80
N GLU A 65 -8.90 -11.48 0.56
CA GLU A 65 -9.71 -12.63 0.10
C GLU A 65 -9.35 -13.94 0.82
N HIS A 66 -8.11 -14.04 1.29
CA HIS A 66 -7.60 -15.24 1.96
C HIS A 66 -7.57 -15.14 3.49
N THR A 67 -8.12 -14.07 4.05
CA THR A 67 -8.18 -13.79 5.49
C THR A 67 -9.57 -13.32 5.90
N SER A 68 -9.88 -13.35 7.19
CA SER A 68 -11.23 -13.09 7.69
C SER A 68 -11.34 -11.85 8.58
N HIS A 69 -10.31 -11.52 9.35
CA HIS A 69 -10.40 -10.49 10.39
C HIS A 69 -9.17 -9.62 10.57
N ILE A 70 -7.98 -10.05 10.14
CA ILE A 70 -6.79 -9.20 10.19
C ILE A 70 -7.00 -7.94 9.34
N ARG A 71 -6.63 -6.78 9.86
CA ARG A 71 -6.75 -5.53 9.12
C ARG A 71 -5.65 -5.42 8.06
N LEU A 72 -5.96 -4.71 6.99
CA LEU A 72 -5.17 -4.60 5.77
C LEU A 72 -4.61 -3.18 5.67
N GLY A 73 -3.34 -3.01 5.98
CA GLY A 73 -2.69 -1.72 6.06
C GLY A 73 -1.89 -1.36 4.81
N VAL A 74 -2.11 -0.15 4.30
CA VAL A 74 -1.20 0.45 3.32
C VAL A 74 -0.15 1.26 4.07
N GLY A 75 1.07 0.85 4.01
CA GLY A 75 2.12 1.50 4.78
C GLY A 75 3.39 1.84 3.99
N VAL A 76 3.35 2.85 3.15
CA VAL A 76 2.33 3.85 2.83
C VAL A 76 2.08 3.95 1.33
N VAL A 77 0.98 4.58 0.89
CA VAL A 77 0.92 5.09 -0.49
C VAL A 77 1.70 6.39 -0.59
N ASN A 78 2.40 6.56 -1.70
CA ASN A 78 3.10 7.81 -1.99
C ASN A 78 2.18 8.76 -2.76
N ALA A 79 1.66 9.78 -2.08
CA ALA A 79 0.69 10.71 -2.64
C ALA A 79 1.13 11.36 -3.96
N ALA A 80 2.44 11.54 -4.17
CA ALA A 80 2.97 12.13 -5.40
C ALA A 80 2.77 11.25 -6.65
N TYR A 81 2.54 9.94 -6.49
CA TYR A 81 2.37 9.02 -7.61
C TYR A 81 0.92 8.81 -8.02
N TRP A 82 -0.03 9.31 -7.23
CA TRP A 82 -1.45 9.07 -7.41
C TRP A 82 -2.21 10.33 -7.81
N HIS A 83 -3.19 10.14 -8.69
CA HIS A 83 -4.26 11.12 -8.81
C HIS A 83 -5.22 10.93 -7.62
N PRO A 84 -5.63 11.99 -6.90
CA PRO A 84 -6.41 11.84 -5.67
C PRO A 84 -7.76 11.12 -5.88
N ILE A 85 -8.39 11.27 -7.03
CA ILE A 85 -9.63 10.54 -7.37
C ILE A 85 -9.36 9.03 -7.44
N ASN A 86 -8.27 8.61 -8.10
CA ASN A 86 -7.93 7.20 -8.20
C ASN A 86 -7.58 6.63 -6.83
N LEU A 87 -6.80 7.39 -6.05
CA LEU A 87 -6.41 7.01 -4.69
C LEU A 87 -7.63 6.80 -3.79
N ALA A 88 -8.59 7.73 -3.82
CA ALA A 88 -9.82 7.62 -3.06
C ALA A 88 -10.65 6.39 -3.48
N GLY A 89 -10.75 6.13 -4.77
CA GLY A 89 -11.48 4.99 -5.32
C GLY A 89 -10.87 3.64 -4.98
N GLU A 90 -9.55 3.49 -5.14
CA GLU A 90 -8.82 2.26 -4.80
C GLU A 90 -8.94 1.92 -3.30
N ALA A 91 -8.76 2.93 -2.44
CA ALA A 91 -8.89 2.75 -1.00
C ALA A 91 -10.33 2.39 -0.59
N ALA A 92 -11.33 3.10 -1.11
CA ALA A 92 -12.73 2.81 -0.82
C ALA A 92 -13.15 1.42 -1.32
N PHE A 93 -12.64 1.00 -2.48
CA PHE A 93 -12.94 -0.33 -3.02
C PHE A 93 -12.31 -1.45 -2.18
N LEU A 94 -11.07 -1.28 -1.73
CA LEU A 94 -10.45 -2.24 -0.81
C LEU A 94 -11.20 -2.30 0.52
N ASP A 95 -11.60 -1.16 1.08
CA ASP A 95 -12.36 -1.12 2.34
C ASP A 95 -13.70 -1.86 2.18
N LEU A 96 -14.42 -1.59 1.09
CA LEU A 96 -15.68 -2.27 0.76
C LEU A 96 -15.50 -3.79 0.62
N THR A 97 -14.54 -4.23 -0.19
CA THR A 97 -14.33 -5.66 -0.48
C THR A 97 -13.77 -6.43 0.70
N SER A 98 -13.06 -5.76 1.59
CA SER A 98 -12.55 -6.34 2.83
C SER A 98 -13.50 -6.21 4.03
N SER A 99 -14.70 -5.66 3.85
CA SER A 99 -15.69 -5.44 4.92
C SER A 99 -15.18 -4.50 6.02
N GLY A 100 -14.58 -3.37 5.65
CA GLY A 100 -14.14 -2.33 6.58
C GLY A 100 -12.82 -2.61 7.28
N ARG A 101 -11.96 -3.44 6.69
CA ARG A 101 -10.67 -3.80 7.28
C ARG A 101 -9.49 -2.93 6.85
N LEU A 102 -9.70 -1.89 6.04
CA LEU A 102 -8.60 -1.04 5.58
C LEU A 102 -8.00 -0.20 6.73
N GLU A 103 -6.67 -0.16 6.77
CA GLU A 103 -5.86 0.85 7.47
C GLU A 103 -5.12 1.67 6.42
N PHE A 104 -5.49 2.95 6.28
CA PHE A 104 -5.00 3.79 5.20
C PHE A 104 -3.84 4.69 5.63
N GLY A 105 -2.63 4.35 5.20
CA GLY A 105 -1.43 5.15 5.44
C GLY A 105 -0.96 5.87 4.19
N VAL A 106 -0.69 7.17 4.32
CA VAL A 106 -0.21 8.03 3.22
C VAL A 106 1.12 8.66 3.60
N GLY A 107 2.02 8.75 2.65
CA GLY A 107 3.32 9.36 2.81
C GLY A 107 3.74 10.22 1.62
N SER A 108 4.83 10.93 1.80
CA SER A 108 5.43 11.78 0.75
C SER A 108 6.50 11.07 -0.07
N GLY A 109 6.84 9.82 0.26
CA GLY A 109 7.91 9.07 -0.38
C GLY A 109 9.29 9.34 0.21
N ALA A 110 10.20 8.37 0.07
CA ALA A 110 11.49 8.39 0.75
C ALA A 110 12.71 8.38 -0.19
N TYR A 111 12.57 7.87 -1.40
CA TYR A 111 13.72 7.59 -2.26
C TYR A 111 13.72 8.43 -3.52
N GLN A 112 14.70 9.34 -3.67
CA GLN A 112 14.86 10.15 -4.90
C GLN A 112 14.93 9.27 -6.16
N ARG A 113 15.56 8.10 -6.09
CA ARG A 113 15.65 7.14 -7.19
C ARG A 113 14.29 6.72 -7.76
N GLU A 114 13.23 6.65 -6.93
CA GLU A 114 11.87 6.40 -7.41
C GLU A 114 11.29 7.63 -8.09
N PHE A 115 11.49 8.81 -7.51
CA PHE A 115 11.05 10.07 -8.10
C PHE A 115 11.68 10.34 -9.47
N ASP A 116 12.97 10.06 -9.64
CA ASP A 116 13.65 10.19 -10.92
C ASP A 116 12.99 9.37 -12.05
N ARG A 117 12.30 8.29 -11.68
CA ARG A 117 11.59 7.40 -12.61
C ARG A 117 10.10 7.71 -12.75
N MET A 118 9.43 7.98 -11.63
CA MET A 118 7.98 8.18 -11.58
C MET A 118 7.57 9.63 -11.83
N LYS A 119 8.38 10.58 -11.41
CA LYS A 119 8.16 12.02 -11.49
C LYS A 119 9.47 12.75 -11.85
N PRO A 120 10.03 12.57 -13.06
CA PRO A 120 11.29 13.20 -13.44
C PRO A 120 11.28 14.72 -13.20
N GLY A 121 12.30 15.20 -12.51
CA GLY A 121 12.44 16.62 -12.16
C GLY A 121 11.83 17.03 -10.82
N LEU A 122 11.14 16.14 -10.12
CA LEU A 122 10.66 16.42 -8.77
C LEU A 122 11.72 16.01 -7.74
N ASP A 123 12.16 16.97 -6.92
CA ASP A 123 12.95 16.66 -5.73
C ASP A 123 12.07 15.98 -4.67
N GLN A 124 12.52 14.87 -4.15
CA GLN A 124 11.79 14.10 -3.13
C GLN A 124 11.45 14.97 -1.91
N ARG A 125 12.30 15.93 -1.56
CA ARG A 125 12.07 16.85 -0.43
C ARG A 125 10.87 17.78 -0.63
N ASP A 126 10.44 18.00 -1.88
CA ASP A 126 9.27 18.82 -2.22
C ASP A 126 7.98 17.99 -2.35
N SER A 127 8.08 16.69 -2.30
CA SER A 127 6.94 15.77 -2.54
C SER A 127 5.84 15.83 -1.48
N TRP A 128 6.15 16.29 -0.26
CA TRP A 128 5.19 16.47 0.82
C TRP A 128 4.00 17.37 0.43
N ARG A 129 4.19 18.29 -0.52
CA ARG A 129 3.13 19.16 -1.06
C ARG A 129 2.00 18.35 -1.68
N TYR A 130 2.34 17.31 -2.43
CA TYR A 130 1.33 16.42 -3.03
C TYR A 130 0.45 15.75 -1.98
N MET A 131 1.04 15.34 -0.86
CA MET A 131 0.26 14.77 0.25
C MET A 131 -0.68 15.82 0.84
N GLN A 132 -0.21 17.05 1.08
CA GLN A 132 -1.03 18.13 1.62
C GLN A 132 -2.18 18.54 0.67
N GLU A 133 -1.95 18.51 -0.64
CA GLU A 133 -2.96 18.85 -1.64
C GLU A 133 -3.95 17.71 -1.87
N SER A 134 -3.47 16.46 -1.89
CA SER A 134 -4.28 15.29 -2.24
C SER A 134 -5.19 14.83 -1.09
N LEU A 135 -4.70 14.85 0.15
CA LEU A 135 -5.49 14.30 1.28
C LEU A 135 -6.83 14.99 1.50
N PRO A 136 -6.95 16.33 1.46
CA PRO A 136 -8.25 16.99 1.59
C PRO A 136 -9.23 16.60 0.48
N VAL A 137 -8.72 16.37 -0.75
CA VAL A 137 -9.56 15.91 -1.88
C VAL A 137 -10.05 14.50 -1.64
N VAL A 138 -9.17 13.59 -1.23
CA VAL A 138 -9.53 12.21 -0.90
C VAL A 138 -10.60 12.17 0.20
N GLN A 139 -10.44 12.95 1.27
CA GLN A 139 -11.39 13.03 2.37
C GLN A 139 -12.77 13.50 1.90
N LYS A 140 -12.82 14.57 1.10
CA LYS A 140 -14.08 15.09 0.54
C LYS A 140 -14.81 14.07 -0.34
N LEU A 141 -14.05 13.33 -1.16
CA LEU A 141 -14.62 12.27 -1.99
C LEU A 141 -15.25 11.16 -1.15
N TRP A 142 -14.65 10.80 -0.02
CA TRP A 142 -15.21 9.81 0.90
C TRP A 142 -16.43 10.34 1.68
N GLU A 143 -16.54 11.65 1.88
CA GLU A 143 -17.71 12.32 2.46
C GLU A 143 -18.87 12.46 1.46
N GLY A 144 -18.66 12.13 0.18
CA GLY A 144 -19.64 12.25 -0.90
C GLY A 144 -19.67 13.62 -1.58
N ASP A 145 -18.68 14.47 -1.34
CA ASP A 145 -18.51 15.77 -2.01
C ASP A 145 -17.74 15.60 -3.32
N TYR A 146 -18.45 15.66 -4.45
CA TYR A 146 -17.89 15.51 -5.80
C TYR A 146 -17.70 16.85 -6.53
N ALA A 147 -17.78 17.96 -5.85
CA ALA A 147 -17.68 19.30 -6.44
C ALA A 147 -16.22 19.77 -6.60
#